data_b1bef9a83d86ddd81ebc9f46914448b1
#
_entry.id   b1bef9a83d86ddd81ebc9f46914448b1
#
_cell.length_a   1.000
_cell.length_b   1.000
_cell.length_c   1.000
_cell.angle_alpha   90.00
_cell.angle_beta   90.00
_cell.angle_gamma   90.00
#
_symmetry.space_group_name_H-M   'P 1'
#
loop_
_entity.id
_entity.type
_entity.pdbx_description
1 polymer ?
#
loop_
_entity_poly.entity_id
_entity_poly.type
_entity_poly.pdbx_seq_one_letter_code
_entity_poly.pdbx_strand_id
1 'polypeptide(L)'
;MALFHERAMKRIAIQGYKGCFHEQAARSFYAGEESPSIVECDTFEDLYRALGAGMADAAVMAIENTLSGGLIHNFELLRKYDRKVKGEVYLRIQQNLMALPGQSLKDIREVRTHYMAINQTRAFFEKEAPWIHLVESEDTAKSAADVAEKKLRGVGAVASTLAAELYGLQILAPGIETYKQNYTRFLVFDDGYEVAVDDIDKASICFTLPHKPGSLAHILTILSFYDMNLTRIQSLPIPGREWQYFFYADIKFDSYLRYQQALTAVRPLLEDLDILGEYHAAL
;
A
#
# COMPACT_ATOMS: atom_id res chain seq x y z
N MET A 1 -38.30 19.11 6.32
CA MET A 1 -36.99 19.63 6.74
C MET A 1 -36.02 18.45 6.72
N ALA A 2 -35.31 18.28 5.61
CA ALA A 2 -34.29 17.22 5.50
C ALA A 2 -33.07 17.69 6.30
N LEU A 3 -32.75 16.98 7.35
CA LEU A 3 -31.49 17.14 8.09
C LEU A 3 -30.36 16.72 7.14
N PHE A 4 -29.71 17.69 6.50
CA PHE A 4 -28.38 17.46 5.93
C PHE A 4 -27.46 17.13 7.12
N HIS A 5 -27.20 15.86 7.32
CA HIS A 5 -26.02 15.46 8.09
C HIS A 5 -24.84 15.92 7.23
N GLU A 6 -24.16 16.98 7.65
CA GLU A 6 -22.79 17.24 7.22
C GLU A 6 -22.02 15.93 7.52
N ARG A 7 -21.72 15.15 6.50
CA ARG A 7 -20.79 14.03 6.64
C ARG A 7 -19.46 14.65 7.05
N ALA A 8 -19.06 14.42 8.28
CA ALA A 8 -17.75 14.85 8.75
C ALA A 8 -16.69 14.28 7.80
N MET A 9 -15.75 15.13 7.38
CA MET A 9 -14.65 14.76 6.51
C MET A 9 -13.93 13.52 7.07
N LYS A 10 -13.86 12.42 6.28
CA LYS A 10 -13.26 11.16 6.70
C LYS A 10 -11.77 11.35 6.99
N ARG A 11 -11.31 10.91 8.15
CA ARG A 11 -9.91 10.97 8.56
C ARG A 11 -9.24 9.65 8.19
N ILE A 12 -8.18 9.71 7.38
CA ILE A 12 -7.49 8.52 6.88
C ILE A 12 -6.03 8.53 7.37
N ALA A 13 -5.67 7.50 8.15
CA ALA A 13 -4.30 7.30 8.58
C ALA A 13 -3.45 6.72 7.43
N ILE A 14 -2.28 7.31 7.23
CA ILE A 14 -1.29 6.88 6.24
C ILE A 14 0.09 6.83 6.89
N GLN A 15 0.95 5.93 6.44
CA GLN A 15 2.37 5.99 6.80
C GLN A 15 3.07 6.97 5.86
N GLY A 16 3.82 7.93 6.45
CA GLY A 16 4.52 8.99 5.75
C GLY A 16 3.80 10.33 5.81
N TYR A 17 4.20 11.23 4.94
CA TYR A 17 3.79 12.63 4.93
C TYR A 17 2.80 12.94 3.82
N LYS A 18 2.05 14.04 3.96
CA LYS A 18 1.13 14.54 2.92
C LYS A 18 1.84 14.63 1.57
N GLY A 19 1.15 14.19 0.53
CA GLY A 19 1.72 14.09 -0.82
C GLY A 19 2.40 12.76 -1.12
N CYS A 20 2.54 11.83 -0.15
CA CYS A 20 3.13 10.51 -0.41
C CYS A 20 2.19 9.59 -1.21
N PHE A 21 2.71 8.44 -1.63
CA PHE A 21 1.93 7.47 -2.41
C PHE A 21 0.79 6.82 -1.62
N HIS A 22 0.88 6.74 -0.28
CA HIS A 22 -0.24 6.29 0.56
C HIS A 22 -1.41 7.27 0.50
N GLU A 23 -1.16 8.58 0.51
CA GLU A 23 -2.22 9.57 0.34
C GLU A 23 -2.83 9.48 -1.07
N GLN A 24 -2.02 9.30 -2.12
CA GLN A 24 -2.56 9.08 -3.47
C GLN A 24 -3.47 7.86 -3.53
N ALA A 25 -3.08 6.76 -2.89
CA ALA A 25 -3.90 5.55 -2.82
C ALA A 25 -5.19 5.80 -2.04
N ALA A 26 -5.13 6.50 -0.91
CA ALA A 26 -6.31 6.90 -0.15
C ALA A 26 -7.28 7.75 -0.98
N ARG A 27 -6.78 8.77 -1.65
CA ARG A 27 -7.59 9.63 -2.55
C ARG A 27 -8.17 8.85 -3.74
N SER A 28 -7.45 7.85 -4.25
CA SER A 28 -7.92 7.00 -5.34
C SER A 28 -9.07 6.09 -4.89
N PHE A 29 -8.97 5.50 -3.69
CA PHE A 29 -10.01 4.61 -3.15
C PHE A 29 -11.32 5.36 -2.88
N TYR A 30 -11.21 6.55 -2.29
CA TYR A 30 -12.36 7.40 -1.96
C TYR A 30 -12.68 8.43 -3.06
N ALA A 31 -12.30 8.13 -4.32
CA ALA A 31 -12.59 9.02 -5.45
C ALA A 31 -14.12 9.19 -5.61
N GLY A 32 -14.58 10.45 -5.61
CA GLY A 32 -16.00 10.78 -5.65
C GLY A 32 -16.62 11.12 -4.28
N GLU A 33 -15.89 10.91 -3.20
CA GLU A 33 -16.21 11.45 -1.88
C GLU A 33 -15.53 12.82 -1.67
N GLU A 34 -15.88 13.50 -0.57
CA GLU A 34 -15.16 14.71 -0.14
C GLU A 34 -13.68 14.37 0.16
N SER A 35 -12.77 15.26 -0.24
CA SER A 35 -11.31 15.02 -0.03
C SER A 35 -11.02 14.67 1.42
N PRO A 36 -10.38 13.51 1.68
CA PRO A 36 -10.15 13.05 3.04
C PRO A 36 -9.17 13.94 3.80
N SER A 37 -9.35 14.02 5.11
CA SER A 37 -8.35 14.56 6.04
C SER A 37 -7.29 13.50 6.31
N ILE A 38 -6.03 13.83 6.11
CA ILE A 38 -4.92 12.90 6.29
C ILE A 38 -4.35 12.96 7.70
N VAL A 39 -4.24 11.79 8.33
CA VAL A 39 -3.56 11.57 9.61
C VAL A 39 -2.21 10.92 9.29
N GLU A 40 -1.14 11.70 9.40
CA GLU A 40 0.23 11.25 9.17
C GLU A 40 0.71 10.35 10.30
N CYS A 41 1.31 9.24 9.97
CA CYS A 41 1.86 8.28 10.92
C CYS A 41 3.32 7.96 10.55
N ASP A 42 4.19 7.87 11.55
CA ASP A 42 5.60 7.60 11.33
C ASP A 42 5.84 6.13 10.92
N THR A 43 5.06 5.21 11.49
CA THR A 43 5.19 3.78 11.23
C THR A 43 3.87 3.15 10.79
N PHE A 44 3.95 1.97 10.16
CA PHE A 44 2.75 1.20 9.82
C PHE A 44 1.98 0.73 11.06
N GLU A 45 2.64 0.54 12.19
CA GLU A 45 1.99 0.20 13.45
C GLU A 45 1.14 1.36 13.99
N ASP A 46 1.58 2.61 13.77
CA ASP A 46 0.85 3.80 14.20
C ASP A 46 -0.49 3.98 13.45
N LEU A 47 -0.64 3.40 12.24
CA LEU A 47 -1.94 3.36 11.56
C LEU A 47 -3.00 2.67 12.42
N TYR A 48 -2.64 1.49 12.96
CA TYR A 48 -3.55 0.71 13.81
C TYR A 48 -3.81 1.38 15.15
N ARG A 49 -2.79 2.07 15.69
CA ARG A 49 -2.95 2.89 16.90
C ARG A 49 -3.91 4.06 16.67
N ALA A 50 -3.78 4.74 15.53
CA ALA A 50 -4.67 5.85 15.14
C ALA A 50 -6.13 5.38 15.00
N LEU A 51 -6.36 4.22 14.35
CA LEU A 51 -7.68 3.60 14.26
C LEU A 51 -8.22 3.22 15.64
N GLY A 52 -7.41 2.56 16.48
CA GLY A 52 -7.82 2.12 17.81
C GLY A 52 -8.12 3.27 18.77
N ALA A 53 -7.44 4.40 18.62
CA ALA A 53 -7.65 5.61 19.41
C ALA A 53 -8.79 6.51 18.88
N GLY A 54 -9.43 6.16 17.76
CA GLY A 54 -10.45 6.98 17.11
C GLY A 54 -9.90 8.29 16.52
N MET A 55 -8.58 8.38 16.30
CA MET A 55 -7.94 9.53 15.63
C MET A 55 -8.14 9.47 14.11
N ALA A 56 -8.32 8.29 13.56
CA ALA A 56 -8.64 8.05 12.16
C ALA A 56 -9.86 7.14 12.04
N ASP A 57 -10.62 7.32 10.95
CA ASP A 57 -11.81 6.54 10.62
C ASP A 57 -11.45 5.37 9.69
N ALA A 58 -10.38 5.56 8.91
CA ALA A 58 -9.84 4.57 7.99
C ALA A 58 -8.30 4.62 7.98
N ALA A 59 -7.67 3.58 7.41
CA ALA A 59 -6.23 3.56 7.16
C ALA A 59 -5.90 2.92 5.81
N VAL A 60 -4.79 3.35 5.22
CA VAL A 60 -4.26 2.79 3.97
C VAL A 60 -2.82 2.34 4.19
N MET A 61 -2.54 1.08 3.89
CA MET A 61 -1.25 0.44 4.15
C MET A 61 -0.72 -0.28 2.91
N ALA A 62 0.49 0.05 2.47
CA ALA A 62 1.16 -0.71 1.42
C ALA A 62 1.42 -2.16 1.87
N ILE A 63 1.18 -3.14 1.01
CA ILE A 63 1.41 -4.55 1.31
C ILE A 63 2.43 -5.20 0.39
N GLU A 64 2.53 -4.74 -0.84
CA GLU A 64 3.51 -5.23 -1.81
C GLU A 64 3.80 -4.19 -2.91
N ASN A 65 4.97 -4.33 -3.50
CA ASN A 65 5.36 -3.58 -4.69
C ASN A 65 5.92 -4.55 -5.73
N THR A 66 5.64 -4.33 -7.01
CA THR A 66 6.04 -5.22 -8.11
C THR A 66 7.55 -5.37 -8.29
N LEU A 67 8.35 -4.44 -7.79
CA LEU A 67 9.82 -4.48 -7.88
C LEU A 67 10.48 -4.97 -6.58
N SER A 68 9.94 -4.56 -5.42
CA SER A 68 10.52 -4.89 -4.10
C SER A 68 9.90 -6.13 -3.45
N GLY A 69 8.78 -6.63 -4.01
CA GLY A 69 8.04 -7.75 -3.41
C GLY A 69 7.17 -7.35 -2.23
N GLY A 70 6.86 -8.30 -1.35
CA GLY A 70 6.01 -8.10 -0.18
C GLY A 70 6.70 -7.34 0.95
N LEU A 71 5.97 -6.43 1.58
CA LEU A 71 6.40 -5.77 2.80
C LEU A 71 6.13 -6.71 3.99
N ILE A 72 7.12 -7.57 4.30
CA ILE A 72 6.97 -8.70 5.23
C ILE A 72 6.39 -8.26 6.58
N HIS A 73 6.92 -7.18 7.16
CA HIS A 73 6.45 -6.65 8.44
C HIS A 73 4.94 -6.31 8.43
N ASN A 74 4.43 -5.82 7.31
CA ASN A 74 3.02 -5.43 7.21
C ASN A 74 2.06 -6.64 7.22
N PHE A 75 2.53 -7.84 6.79
CA PHE A 75 1.75 -9.07 6.96
C PHE A 75 1.63 -9.49 8.42
N GLU A 76 2.67 -9.28 9.23
CA GLU A 76 2.61 -9.55 10.66
C GLU A 76 1.60 -8.61 11.35
N LEU A 77 1.53 -7.34 10.91
CA LEU A 77 0.58 -6.37 11.43
C LEU A 77 -0.87 -6.75 11.10
N LEU A 78 -1.15 -7.29 9.91
CA LEU A 78 -2.50 -7.77 9.54
C LEU A 78 -3.05 -8.77 10.57
N ARG A 79 -2.20 -9.65 11.08
CA ARG A 79 -2.60 -10.66 12.05
C ARG A 79 -2.59 -10.12 13.49
N LYS A 80 -1.63 -9.23 13.81
CA LYS A 80 -1.48 -8.66 15.16
C LYS A 80 -2.68 -7.80 15.57
N TYR A 81 -3.21 -7.06 14.60
CA TYR A 81 -4.33 -6.15 14.82
C TYR A 81 -5.57 -6.70 14.12
N ASP A 82 -6.60 -7.02 14.88
CA ASP A 82 -7.86 -7.59 14.34
C ASP A 82 -8.68 -6.50 13.61
N ARG A 83 -8.15 -6.02 12.48
CA ARG A 83 -8.81 -5.10 11.57
C ARG A 83 -8.96 -5.75 10.20
N LYS A 84 -10.20 -5.75 9.69
CA LYS A 84 -10.48 -6.40 8.42
C LYS A 84 -10.15 -5.50 7.23
N VAL A 85 -9.52 -6.08 6.24
CA VAL A 85 -9.32 -5.44 4.94
C VAL A 85 -10.69 -5.27 4.27
N LYS A 86 -11.00 -4.05 3.85
CA LYS A 86 -12.27 -3.66 3.22
C LYS A 86 -12.12 -3.31 1.74
N GLY A 87 -10.88 -3.22 1.26
CA GLY A 87 -10.60 -2.93 -0.13
C GLY A 87 -9.11 -2.88 -0.41
N GLU A 88 -8.79 -2.66 -1.67
CA GLU A 88 -7.41 -2.52 -2.12
C GLU A 88 -7.28 -1.48 -3.22
N VAL A 89 -6.08 -0.96 -3.40
CA VAL A 89 -5.71 -0.04 -4.49
C VAL A 89 -4.40 -0.51 -5.10
N TYR A 90 -4.35 -0.59 -6.43
CA TYR A 90 -3.10 -0.72 -7.17
C TYR A 90 -2.72 0.64 -7.74
N LEU A 91 -1.66 1.23 -7.20
CA LEU A 91 -1.17 2.53 -7.63
C LEU A 91 0.14 2.37 -8.40
N ARG A 92 0.19 2.94 -9.60
CA ARG A 92 1.45 3.07 -10.33
C ARG A 92 2.34 4.09 -9.63
N ILE A 93 3.55 3.67 -9.27
CA ILE A 93 4.54 4.54 -8.63
C ILE A 93 5.30 5.29 -9.70
N GLN A 94 5.01 6.57 -9.83
CA GLN A 94 5.66 7.47 -10.76
C GLN A 94 6.55 8.44 -9.97
N GLN A 95 7.84 8.35 -10.20
CA GLN A 95 8.82 9.21 -9.56
C GLN A 95 9.09 10.45 -10.43
N ASN A 96 8.92 11.64 -9.86
CA ASN A 96 9.13 12.90 -10.59
C ASN A 96 10.23 13.73 -9.92
N LEU A 97 11.17 14.20 -10.68
CA LEU A 97 12.13 15.20 -10.21
C LEU A 97 11.46 16.57 -10.21
N MET A 98 11.47 17.21 -9.06
CA MET A 98 10.84 18.52 -8.86
C MET A 98 11.75 19.49 -8.09
N ALA A 99 11.49 20.78 -8.26
CA ALA A 99 12.21 21.84 -7.56
C ALA A 99 11.33 23.09 -7.43
N LEU A 100 11.84 24.13 -6.76
CA LEU A 100 11.18 25.44 -6.72
C LEU A 100 10.96 25.99 -8.14
N PRO A 101 9.83 26.65 -8.39
CA PRO A 101 9.56 27.25 -9.69
C PRO A 101 10.66 28.20 -10.18
N GLY A 102 10.83 28.24 -11.52
CA GLY A 102 11.82 29.07 -12.17
C GLY A 102 13.25 28.52 -12.11
N GLN A 103 13.41 27.26 -11.80
CA GLN A 103 14.66 26.50 -11.94
C GLN A 103 14.55 25.50 -13.08
N SER A 104 15.69 25.20 -13.70
CA SER A 104 15.84 24.13 -14.71
C SER A 104 16.67 22.98 -14.14
N LEU A 105 16.69 21.85 -14.83
CA LEU A 105 17.52 20.71 -14.44
C LEU A 105 19.01 21.08 -14.24
N LYS A 106 19.51 22.03 -15.05
CA LYS A 106 20.91 22.48 -14.99
C LYS A 106 21.24 23.29 -13.72
N ASP A 107 20.23 23.85 -13.05
CA ASP A 107 20.41 24.64 -11.83
C ASP A 107 20.51 23.74 -10.59
N ILE A 108 20.07 22.48 -10.69
CA ILE A 108 20.04 21.53 -9.56
C ILE A 108 21.41 20.91 -9.36
N ARG A 109 21.87 20.86 -8.08
CA ARG A 109 23.15 20.27 -7.66
C ARG A 109 22.93 19.12 -6.69
N GLU A 110 21.83 19.13 -5.96
CA GLU A 110 21.48 18.14 -4.96
C GLU A 110 20.03 17.70 -5.14
N VAL A 111 19.74 16.42 -4.95
CA VAL A 111 18.37 15.89 -4.92
C VAL A 111 18.19 15.02 -3.69
N ARG A 112 17.15 15.31 -2.93
CA ARG A 112 16.76 14.59 -1.72
C ARG A 112 15.58 13.68 -1.98
N THR A 113 15.65 12.47 -1.49
CA THR A 113 14.53 11.53 -1.54
C THR A 113 14.83 10.27 -0.73
N HIS A 114 13.81 9.43 -0.54
CA HIS A 114 13.96 8.15 0.14
C HIS A 114 14.85 7.17 -0.66
N TYR A 115 15.60 6.31 0.03
CA TYR A 115 16.56 5.37 -0.60
C TYR A 115 15.93 4.51 -1.72
N MET A 116 14.67 4.09 -1.55
CA MET A 116 13.96 3.32 -2.59
C MET A 116 13.79 4.12 -3.88
N ALA A 117 13.45 5.40 -3.79
CA ALA A 117 13.33 6.28 -4.94
C ALA A 117 14.71 6.53 -5.58
N ILE A 118 15.77 6.66 -4.78
CA ILE A 118 17.15 6.73 -5.31
C ILE A 118 17.45 5.50 -6.18
N ASN A 119 17.16 4.31 -5.66
CA ASN A 119 17.42 3.07 -6.41
C ASN A 119 16.59 2.96 -7.68
N GLN A 120 15.33 3.37 -7.62
CA GLN A 120 14.41 3.33 -8.76
C GLN A 120 14.76 4.34 -9.87
N THR A 121 15.44 5.45 -9.53
CA THR A 121 15.73 6.56 -10.45
C THR A 121 17.21 6.70 -10.81
N ARG A 122 18.07 5.86 -10.28
CA ARG A 122 19.53 5.91 -10.46
C ARG A 122 19.95 6.03 -11.92
N ALA A 123 19.37 5.22 -12.80
CA ALA A 123 19.73 5.23 -14.22
C ALA A 123 19.45 6.59 -14.90
N PHE A 124 18.40 7.32 -14.48
CA PHE A 124 18.14 8.68 -14.97
C PHE A 124 19.27 9.63 -14.57
N PHE A 125 19.66 9.63 -13.29
CA PHE A 125 20.71 10.53 -12.83
C PHE A 125 22.06 10.21 -13.45
N GLU A 126 22.43 8.95 -13.55
CA GLU A 126 23.70 8.54 -14.18
C GLU A 126 23.81 8.97 -15.64
N LYS A 127 22.68 8.96 -16.38
CA LYS A 127 22.67 9.26 -17.80
C LYS A 127 22.41 10.74 -18.11
N GLU A 128 21.38 11.31 -17.50
CA GLU A 128 20.84 12.64 -17.87
C GLU A 128 21.31 13.77 -16.95
N ALA A 129 21.73 13.45 -15.72
CA ALA A 129 22.12 14.45 -14.74
C ALA A 129 23.25 13.99 -13.79
N PRO A 130 24.42 13.52 -14.31
CA PRO A 130 25.48 12.93 -13.49
C PRO A 130 26.17 13.92 -12.54
N TRP A 131 25.92 15.21 -12.67
CA TRP A 131 26.43 16.25 -11.78
C TRP A 131 25.61 16.46 -10.51
N ILE A 132 24.42 15.82 -10.41
CA ILE A 132 23.55 15.94 -9.25
C ILE A 132 23.95 14.95 -8.17
N HIS A 133 24.14 15.46 -6.96
CA HIS A 133 24.38 14.63 -5.78
C HIS A 133 23.05 14.14 -5.19
N LEU A 134 22.91 12.81 -5.05
CA LEU A 134 21.73 12.19 -4.44
C LEU A 134 21.93 12.05 -2.94
N VAL A 135 21.00 12.58 -2.16
CA VAL A 135 21.00 12.55 -0.69
C VAL A 135 19.78 11.77 -0.21
N GLU A 136 20.05 10.73 0.58
CA GLU A 136 18.99 9.96 1.22
C GLU A 136 18.28 10.79 2.30
N SER A 137 16.95 10.66 2.33
CA SER A 137 16.09 11.24 3.35
C SER A 137 15.04 10.21 3.80
N GLU A 138 14.31 10.53 4.85
CA GLU A 138 13.35 9.61 5.49
C GLU A 138 12.11 9.32 4.66
N ASP A 139 11.67 10.29 3.83
CA ASP A 139 10.45 10.16 3.02
C ASP A 139 10.53 11.03 1.75
N THR A 140 9.87 10.58 0.66
CA THR A 140 9.85 11.29 -0.63
C THR A 140 9.05 12.60 -0.55
N ALA A 141 7.86 12.57 0.04
CA ALA A 141 6.99 13.75 0.14
C ALA A 141 7.55 14.77 1.15
N LYS A 142 8.16 14.31 2.26
CA LYS A 142 8.87 15.18 3.18
C LYS A 142 10.03 15.91 2.51
N SER A 143 10.75 15.24 1.63
CA SER A 143 11.81 15.89 0.84
C SER A 143 11.27 17.01 -0.02
N ALA A 144 10.11 16.82 -0.64
CA ALA A 144 9.42 17.85 -1.42
C ALA A 144 8.96 19.01 -0.53
N ALA A 145 8.35 18.69 0.63
CA ALA A 145 7.95 19.68 1.63
C ALA A 145 9.15 20.54 2.08
N ASP A 146 10.26 19.91 2.44
CA ASP A 146 11.48 20.59 2.88
C ASP A 146 12.05 21.54 1.82
N VAL A 147 12.05 21.12 0.54
CA VAL A 147 12.49 21.97 -0.57
C VAL A 147 11.61 23.24 -0.68
N ALA A 148 10.29 23.06 -0.57
CA ALA A 148 9.34 24.17 -0.67
C ALA A 148 9.38 25.11 0.54
N GLU A 149 9.25 24.58 1.76
CA GLU A 149 9.15 25.34 3.01
C GLU A 149 10.44 26.10 3.32
N LYS A 150 11.59 25.42 3.15
CA LYS A 150 12.92 26.02 3.37
C LYS A 150 13.42 26.84 2.17
N LYS A 151 12.63 26.90 1.09
CA LYS A 151 12.94 27.64 -0.16
C LYS A 151 14.34 27.30 -0.70
N LEU A 152 14.65 26.01 -0.78
CA LEU A 152 15.98 25.52 -1.15
C LEU A 152 16.22 25.64 -2.65
N ARG A 153 16.98 26.65 -3.09
CA ARG A 153 17.40 26.78 -4.48
C ARG A 153 18.61 25.91 -4.78
N GLY A 154 18.66 25.35 -6.00
CA GLY A 154 19.69 24.40 -6.40
C GLY A 154 19.50 22.99 -5.82
N VAL A 155 18.42 22.78 -5.05
CA VAL A 155 18.04 21.49 -4.47
C VAL A 155 16.70 21.05 -5.07
N GLY A 156 16.64 19.80 -5.51
CA GLY A 156 15.41 19.14 -5.94
C GLY A 156 14.97 18.04 -4.99
N ALA A 157 13.77 17.55 -5.22
CA ALA A 157 13.25 16.32 -4.60
C ALA A 157 12.76 15.36 -5.68
N VAL A 158 12.75 14.05 -5.35
CA VAL A 158 12.05 13.05 -6.14
C VAL A 158 10.87 12.56 -5.32
N ALA A 159 9.66 12.78 -5.85
CA ALA A 159 8.42 12.46 -5.18
C ALA A 159 7.25 12.24 -6.16
N SER A 160 6.05 12.07 -5.61
CA SER A 160 4.80 11.91 -6.35
C SER A 160 4.37 13.21 -7.04
N THR A 161 3.48 13.12 -8.03
CA THR A 161 2.84 14.30 -8.63
C THR A 161 2.02 15.09 -7.60
N LEU A 162 1.33 14.38 -6.70
CA LEU A 162 0.57 15.01 -5.62
C LEU A 162 1.44 15.88 -4.70
N ALA A 163 2.66 15.43 -4.39
CA ALA A 163 3.60 16.23 -3.60
C ALA A 163 3.99 17.53 -4.34
N ALA A 164 4.23 17.46 -5.65
CA ALA A 164 4.52 18.65 -6.45
C ALA A 164 3.37 19.66 -6.40
N GLU A 165 2.13 19.20 -6.54
CA GLU A 165 0.92 20.03 -6.48
C GLU A 165 0.72 20.66 -5.10
N LEU A 166 0.79 19.85 -4.03
CA LEU A 166 0.56 20.32 -2.65
C LEU A 166 1.59 21.36 -2.20
N TYR A 167 2.86 21.18 -2.60
CA TYR A 167 3.95 22.06 -2.16
C TYR A 167 4.31 23.13 -3.18
N GLY A 168 3.57 23.23 -4.30
CA GLY A 168 3.80 24.24 -5.32
C GLY A 168 5.17 24.13 -6.00
N LEU A 169 5.68 22.91 -6.17
CA LEU A 169 6.92 22.63 -6.85
C LEU A 169 6.71 22.40 -8.35
N GLN A 170 7.68 22.80 -9.13
CA GLN A 170 7.71 22.56 -10.57
C GLN A 170 8.33 21.20 -10.85
N ILE A 171 7.64 20.33 -11.60
CA ILE A 171 8.22 19.09 -12.11
C ILE A 171 9.19 19.42 -13.23
N LEU A 172 10.45 19.10 -13.03
CA LEU A 172 11.54 19.28 -14.00
C LEU A 172 11.69 18.10 -14.95
N ALA A 173 11.45 16.89 -14.45
CA ALA A 173 11.45 15.66 -15.23
C ALA A 173 10.40 14.70 -14.68
N PRO A 174 9.34 14.38 -15.44
CA PRO A 174 8.29 13.47 -15.01
C PRO A 174 8.71 12.01 -15.24
N GLY A 175 8.28 11.12 -14.34
CA GLY A 175 8.39 9.67 -14.52
C GLY A 175 9.83 9.20 -14.76
N ILE A 176 10.75 9.55 -13.88
CA ILE A 176 12.18 9.25 -14.05
C ILE A 176 12.57 7.86 -13.51
N GLU A 177 11.61 7.08 -12.99
CA GLU A 177 11.84 5.69 -12.58
C GLU A 177 12.29 4.84 -13.79
N THR A 178 13.24 3.92 -13.57
CA THR A 178 13.79 3.03 -14.60
C THR A 178 12.72 2.07 -15.13
N TYR A 179 11.95 1.45 -14.24
CA TYR A 179 10.91 0.49 -14.59
C TYR A 179 9.53 1.16 -14.53
N LYS A 180 8.89 1.29 -15.69
CA LYS A 180 7.59 1.98 -15.82
C LYS A 180 6.41 1.17 -15.30
N GLN A 181 6.56 -0.16 -15.21
CA GLN A 181 5.57 -1.08 -14.62
C GLN A 181 5.87 -1.29 -13.13
N ASN A 182 5.92 -0.19 -12.39
CA ASN A 182 6.14 -0.17 -10.96
C ASN A 182 4.81 0.12 -10.26
N TYR A 183 4.22 -0.89 -9.66
CA TYR A 183 2.94 -0.78 -8.97
C TYR A 183 3.11 -1.16 -7.50
N THR A 184 2.46 -0.41 -6.62
CA THR A 184 2.29 -0.75 -5.22
C THR A 184 0.83 -1.08 -4.96
N ARG A 185 0.59 -2.18 -4.28
CA ARG A 185 -0.72 -2.57 -3.77
C ARG A 185 -0.86 -2.06 -2.34
N PHE A 186 -1.96 -1.38 -2.09
CA PHE A 186 -2.34 -0.87 -0.78
C PHE A 186 -3.62 -1.57 -0.32
N LEU A 187 -3.69 -1.90 0.96
CA LEU A 187 -4.89 -2.40 1.62
C LEU A 187 -5.58 -1.25 2.36
N VAL A 188 -6.91 -1.28 2.36
CA VAL A 188 -7.75 -0.30 3.02
C VAL A 188 -8.46 -0.94 4.21
N PHE A 189 -8.37 -0.29 5.36
CA PHE A 189 -9.06 -0.64 6.60
C PHE A 189 -10.06 0.47 6.92
N ASP A 190 -11.34 0.15 6.94
CA ASP A 190 -12.41 1.11 7.19
C ASP A 190 -13.64 0.36 7.73
N ASP A 191 -13.82 0.37 9.03
CA ASP A 191 -14.92 -0.36 9.67
C ASP A 191 -16.31 0.19 9.26
N GLY A 192 -16.37 1.44 8.77
CA GLY A 192 -17.59 2.06 8.24
C GLY A 192 -17.85 1.81 6.75
N TYR A 193 -16.93 1.13 6.05
CA TYR A 193 -17.10 0.78 4.64
C TYR A 193 -17.63 -0.64 4.50
N GLU A 194 -18.82 -0.76 3.92
CA GLU A 194 -19.45 -2.05 3.69
C GLU A 194 -19.43 -2.41 2.21
N VAL A 195 -19.02 -3.63 1.91
CA VAL A 195 -19.09 -4.22 0.58
C VAL A 195 -20.31 -5.14 0.55
N ALA A 196 -21.19 -4.95 -0.43
CA ALA A 196 -22.32 -5.87 -0.59
C ALA A 196 -21.80 -7.28 -0.92
N VAL A 197 -22.44 -8.31 -0.39
CA VAL A 197 -21.99 -9.70 -0.54
C VAL A 197 -21.84 -10.10 -2.02
N ASP A 198 -22.73 -9.60 -2.87
CA ASP A 198 -22.72 -9.87 -4.31
C ASP A 198 -21.55 -9.19 -5.06
N ASP A 199 -20.93 -8.19 -4.45
CA ASP A 199 -19.76 -7.47 -4.99
C ASP A 199 -18.44 -8.01 -4.47
N ILE A 200 -18.47 -8.95 -3.51
CA ILE A 200 -17.25 -9.57 -2.97
C ILE A 200 -16.73 -10.63 -3.95
N ASP A 201 -15.58 -10.39 -4.52
CA ASP A 201 -14.91 -11.28 -5.47
C ASP A 201 -13.46 -11.61 -5.10
N LYS A 202 -13.00 -11.12 -3.93
CA LYS A 202 -11.66 -11.36 -3.41
C LYS A 202 -11.64 -11.48 -1.89
N ALA A 203 -10.78 -12.37 -1.40
CA ALA A 203 -10.50 -12.52 0.03
C ALA A 203 -9.00 -12.60 0.30
N SER A 204 -8.56 -11.96 1.38
CA SER A 204 -7.25 -12.15 1.97
C SER A 204 -7.40 -13.05 3.21
N ILE A 205 -6.67 -14.16 3.23
CA ILE A 205 -6.71 -15.14 4.33
C ILE A 205 -5.31 -15.40 4.88
N CYS A 206 -5.25 -15.80 6.15
CA CYS A 206 -4.05 -16.33 6.80
C CYS A 206 -4.35 -17.69 7.38
N PHE A 207 -3.50 -18.67 7.14
CA PHE A 207 -3.71 -20.02 7.68
C PHE A 207 -2.39 -20.70 8.07
N THR A 208 -2.50 -21.73 8.91
CA THR A 208 -1.40 -22.61 9.28
C THR A 208 -1.71 -24.05 8.91
N LEU A 209 -0.66 -24.82 8.71
CA LEU A 209 -0.76 -26.21 8.23
C LEU A 209 0.06 -27.16 9.10
N PRO A 210 -0.38 -28.42 9.28
CA PRO A 210 0.48 -29.47 9.79
C PRO A 210 1.76 -29.56 8.95
N HIS A 211 2.91 -29.62 9.62
CA HIS A 211 4.20 -29.75 8.95
C HIS A 211 4.40 -31.17 8.42
N LYS A 212 3.74 -31.51 7.30
CA LYS A 212 3.77 -32.80 6.64
C LYS A 212 3.94 -32.64 5.13
N PRO A 213 4.60 -33.59 4.45
CA PRO A 213 4.67 -33.61 3.00
C PRO A 213 3.28 -33.51 2.36
N GLY A 214 3.13 -32.60 1.39
CA GLY A 214 1.90 -32.42 0.63
C GLY A 214 0.83 -31.55 1.29
N SER A 215 0.95 -31.13 2.56
CA SER A 215 -0.09 -30.33 3.24
C SER A 215 -0.53 -29.12 2.43
N LEU A 216 0.41 -28.27 1.97
CA LEU A 216 0.08 -27.11 1.15
C LEU A 216 -0.50 -27.52 -0.21
N ALA A 217 0.05 -28.55 -0.86
CA ALA A 217 -0.41 -29.01 -2.16
C ALA A 217 -1.88 -29.46 -2.12
N HIS A 218 -2.31 -30.16 -1.05
CA HIS A 218 -3.70 -30.57 -0.87
C HIS A 218 -4.64 -29.35 -0.79
N ILE A 219 -4.27 -28.31 -0.03
CA ILE A 219 -5.07 -27.08 0.07
C ILE A 219 -5.21 -26.42 -1.29
N LEU A 220 -4.09 -26.23 -2.00
CA LEU A 220 -4.10 -25.60 -3.32
C LEU A 220 -4.93 -26.41 -4.33
N THR A 221 -4.88 -27.73 -4.28
CA THR A 221 -5.69 -28.59 -5.13
C THR A 221 -7.19 -28.44 -4.84
N ILE A 222 -7.58 -28.42 -3.56
CA ILE A 222 -8.99 -28.22 -3.21
C ILE A 222 -9.47 -26.83 -3.67
N LEU A 223 -8.72 -25.78 -3.39
CA LEU A 223 -9.07 -24.44 -3.85
C LEU A 223 -9.25 -24.39 -5.36
N SER A 224 -8.38 -25.05 -6.12
CA SER A 224 -8.49 -25.15 -7.58
C SER A 224 -9.78 -25.86 -8.04
N PHE A 225 -10.25 -26.90 -7.36
CA PHE A 225 -11.52 -27.58 -7.69
C PHE A 225 -12.76 -26.70 -7.48
N TYR A 226 -12.65 -25.68 -6.64
CA TYR A 226 -13.70 -24.68 -6.44
C TYR A 226 -13.55 -23.45 -7.33
N ASP A 227 -12.62 -23.47 -8.30
CA ASP A 227 -12.28 -22.36 -9.21
C ASP A 227 -11.76 -21.11 -8.47
N MET A 228 -11.07 -21.32 -7.35
CA MET A 228 -10.41 -20.26 -6.61
C MET A 228 -9.06 -19.93 -7.26
N ASN A 229 -8.87 -18.67 -7.67
CA ASN A 229 -7.61 -18.18 -8.22
C ASN A 229 -6.77 -17.53 -7.14
N LEU A 230 -5.62 -18.12 -6.83
CA LEU A 230 -4.65 -17.50 -5.93
C LEU A 230 -3.88 -16.41 -6.68
N THR A 231 -4.14 -15.17 -6.32
CA THR A 231 -3.40 -14.02 -6.88
C THR A 231 -2.11 -13.76 -6.10
N ARG A 232 -2.01 -14.32 -4.89
CA ARG A 232 -0.81 -14.25 -4.05
C ARG A 232 -0.77 -15.41 -3.07
N ILE A 233 0.47 -15.84 -2.74
CA ILE A 233 0.77 -16.66 -1.57
C ILE A 233 2.13 -16.26 -0.99
N GLN A 234 2.19 -16.05 0.32
CA GLN A 234 3.39 -15.68 1.06
C GLN A 234 3.47 -16.50 2.34
N SER A 235 4.59 -17.18 2.57
CA SER A 235 4.84 -17.85 3.84
C SER A 235 5.72 -16.98 4.74
N LEU A 236 5.40 -16.95 6.04
CA LEU A 236 6.20 -16.33 7.08
C LEU A 236 6.41 -17.30 8.24
N PRO A 237 7.63 -17.38 8.82
CA PRO A 237 7.88 -18.24 9.99
C PRO A 237 6.98 -17.85 11.17
N ILE A 238 6.53 -18.85 11.93
CA ILE A 238 5.86 -18.61 13.20
C ILE A 238 6.92 -18.41 14.27
N PRO A 239 7.01 -17.23 14.91
CA PRO A 239 7.98 -16.98 15.95
C PRO A 239 7.88 -18.03 17.09
N GLY A 240 9.03 -18.64 17.43
CA GLY A 240 9.09 -19.65 18.50
C GLY A 240 8.56 -21.04 18.12
N ARG A 241 8.22 -21.30 16.87
CA ARG A 241 7.84 -22.62 16.37
C ARG A 241 8.75 -23.03 15.21
N GLU A 242 9.61 -24.00 15.42
CA GLU A 242 10.54 -24.46 14.40
C GLU A 242 9.80 -25.09 13.20
N TRP A 243 10.16 -24.65 11.99
CA TRP A 243 9.65 -25.17 10.70
C TRP A 243 8.13 -25.04 10.50
N GLN A 244 7.46 -24.18 11.28
CA GLN A 244 6.05 -23.86 11.10
C GLN A 244 5.88 -22.46 10.51
N TYR A 245 4.86 -22.30 9.68
CA TYR A 245 4.67 -21.10 8.88
C TYR A 245 3.22 -20.64 8.91
N PHE A 246 3.03 -19.32 8.93
CA PHE A 246 1.81 -18.69 8.47
C PHE A 246 1.84 -18.61 6.95
N PHE A 247 0.72 -18.95 6.30
CA PHE A 247 0.52 -18.73 4.88
C PHE A 247 -0.51 -17.64 4.70
N TYR A 248 -0.09 -16.53 4.09
CA TYR A 248 -0.97 -15.45 3.69
C TYR A 248 -1.31 -15.66 2.22
N ALA A 249 -2.60 -15.74 1.89
CA ALA A 249 -3.06 -15.93 0.53
C ALA A 249 -4.16 -14.93 0.17
N ASP A 250 -4.09 -14.43 -1.06
CA ASP A 250 -5.17 -13.65 -1.66
C ASP A 250 -5.84 -14.52 -2.72
N ILE A 251 -7.15 -14.69 -2.58
CA ILE A 251 -7.97 -15.57 -3.39
C ILE A 251 -9.00 -14.71 -4.13
N LYS A 252 -9.00 -14.78 -5.47
CA LYS A 252 -10.02 -14.18 -6.33
C LYS A 252 -10.99 -15.26 -6.80
N PHE A 253 -12.29 -14.92 -6.88
CA PHE A 253 -13.36 -15.84 -7.23
C PHE A 253 -14.53 -15.13 -7.88
N ASP A 254 -15.32 -15.87 -8.69
CA ASP A 254 -16.50 -15.35 -9.37
C ASP A 254 -17.80 -15.61 -8.59
N SER A 255 -17.75 -16.44 -7.54
CA SER A 255 -18.91 -16.82 -6.74
C SER A 255 -18.58 -16.88 -5.26
N TYR A 256 -19.18 -16.00 -4.49
CA TYR A 256 -19.01 -15.98 -3.02
C TYR A 256 -19.47 -17.30 -2.37
N LEU A 257 -20.55 -17.92 -2.88
CA LEU A 257 -21.00 -19.23 -2.39
C LEU A 257 -19.93 -20.31 -2.60
N ARG A 258 -19.30 -20.36 -3.79
CA ARG A 258 -18.22 -21.36 -4.05
C ARG A 258 -17.00 -21.09 -3.21
N TYR A 259 -16.65 -19.84 -2.95
CA TYR A 259 -15.60 -19.46 -2.03
C TYR A 259 -15.89 -19.98 -0.60
N GLN A 260 -17.09 -19.80 -0.09
CA GLN A 260 -17.48 -20.32 1.23
C GLN A 260 -17.42 -21.85 1.29
N GLN A 261 -17.85 -22.54 0.23
CA GLN A 261 -17.74 -24.00 0.11
C GLN A 261 -16.27 -24.44 0.10
N ALA A 262 -15.41 -23.73 -0.64
CA ALA A 262 -13.96 -23.98 -0.67
C ALA A 262 -13.34 -23.85 0.73
N LEU A 263 -13.65 -22.77 1.45
CA LEU A 263 -13.18 -22.59 2.82
C LEU A 263 -13.68 -23.71 3.76
N THR A 264 -14.92 -24.13 3.62
CA THR A 264 -15.49 -25.24 4.40
C THR A 264 -14.74 -26.54 4.11
N ALA A 265 -14.41 -26.81 2.84
CA ALA A 265 -13.68 -28.01 2.43
C ALA A 265 -12.22 -28.03 2.89
N VAL A 266 -11.53 -26.90 2.93
CA VAL A 266 -10.13 -26.84 3.38
C VAL A 266 -9.99 -26.79 4.91
N ARG A 267 -10.96 -26.25 5.63
CA ARG A 267 -10.91 -26.02 7.07
C ARG A 267 -10.46 -27.24 7.89
N PRO A 268 -10.93 -28.49 7.64
CA PRO A 268 -10.49 -29.67 8.39
C PRO A 268 -9.01 -30.04 8.19
N LEU A 269 -8.35 -29.49 7.18
CA LEU A 269 -6.95 -29.74 6.84
C LEU A 269 -6.01 -28.66 7.37
N LEU A 270 -6.56 -27.58 7.91
CA LEU A 270 -5.82 -26.44 8.48
C LEU A 270 -5.71 -26.62 10.00
N GLU A 271 -4.62 -26.10 10.58
CA GLU A 271 -4.52 -25.96 12.04
C GLU A 271 -5.23 -24.69 12.51
N ASP A 272 -5.11 -23.62 11.71
CA ASP A 272 -5.76 -22.33 11.96
C ASP A 272 -6.13 -21.66 10.64
N LEU A 273 -7.20 -20.85 10.65
CA LEU A 273 -7.67 -20.06 9.52
C LEU A 273 -8.27 -18.74 10.00
N ASP A 274 -7.66 -17.66 9.59
CA ASP A 274 -8.14 -16.29 9.81
C ASP A 274 -8.50 -15.63 8.46
N ILE A 275 -9.71 -15.10 8.36
CA ILE A 275 -10.17 -14.28 7.23
C ILE A 275 -9.77 -12.84 7.55
N LEU A 276 -8.72 -12.36 6.88
CA LEU A 276 -8.19 -11.01 7.06
C LEU A 276 -9.08 -9.95 6.43
N GLY A 277 -9.85 -10.31 5.40
CA GLY A 277 -10.83 -9.45 4.76
C GLY A 277 -11.45 -10.09 3.53
N GLU A 278 -12.65 -9.64 3.22
CA GLU A 278 -13.44 -10.02 2.04
C GLU A 278 -13.91 -8.71 1.39
N TYR A 279 -13.59 -8.51 0.11
CA TYR A 279 -13.76 -7.22 -0.55
C TYR A 279 -13.85 -7.36 -2.06
N HIS A 280 -14.16 -6.25 -2.75
CA HIS A 280 -14.10 -6.17 -4.20
C HIS A 280 -12.66 -5.97 -4.67
N ALA A 281 -12.21 -6.78 -5.63
CA ALA A 281 -10.88 -6.68 -6.24
C ALA A 281 -10.75 -5.38 -7.04
N ALA A 282 -9.64 -4.68 -6.88
CA ALA A 282 -9.39 -3.45 -7.65
C ALA A 282 -8.98 -3.72 -9.11
N LEU A 283 -8.64 -4.98 -9.48
CA LEU A 283 -8.24 -5.42 -10.83
C LEU A 283 -8.81 -6.79 -11.16
#